data_cca2acd98a40bab27b9e3de2f2eb0d89
#
_entry.id   cca2acd98a40bab27b9e3de2f2eb0d89
#
_cell.length_a   1.000
_cell.length_b   1.000
_cell.length_c   1.000
_cell.angle_alpha   90.00
_cell.angle_beta   90.00
_cell.angle_gamma   90.00
#
_symmetry.space_group_name_H-M   'P 1'
#
loop_
_entity.id
_entity.type
_entity.pdbx_description
1 polymer ?
#
loop_
_entity_poly.entity_id
_entity_poly.type
_entity_poly.pdbx_seq_one_letter_code
_entity_poly.pdbx_strand_id
1 'polypeptide(L)'
;GYAKDPHIKAVYALIERVTPGYGKQIKLQLIDPANGEDVYEISSEKGKVLLKGNNAIALSTAFNQYLKYTCNAHVSWLGNQLNLPENLPLPQKTIRNTINGKYRVYMNYCTVSYTAAYWDWERWQREIDFMAMNSINMPLATVGLEAVWYNTLLKHRFTDEEARRFLAGPGHAAWQWMQNLQSYGGPLPKSWIDKHIILAKKIIDRERELGMTPIQQGFSGYVPRELKDKYPEAKIRLQPG
;
A
#
# COMPACT_ATOMS: atom_id res chain seq x y z
N GLY A 1 20.33 20.77 5.86
CA GLY A 1 18.91 20.87 5.70
C GLY A 1 18.17 19.61 5.29
N TYR A 2 18.66 18.83 4.33
CA TYR A 2 17.89 17.71 3.72
C TYR A 2 17.63 16.51 4.66
N ALA A 3 18.43 16.29 5.70
CA ALA A 3 18.24 15.21 6.66
C ALA A 3 16.96 15.34 7.52
N LYS A 4 16.28 16.50 7.48
CA LYS A 4 15.03 16.74 8.22
C LYS A 4 13.77 16.60 7.36
N ASP A 5 13.90 16.45 6.04
CA ASP A 5 12.76 16.28 5.15
C ASP A 5 12.10 14.91 5.41
N PRO A 6 10.76 14.86 5.62
CA PRO A 6 10.06 13.62 5.95
C PRO A 6 10.16 12.57 4.85
N HIS A 7 10.16 12.98 3.57
CA HIS A 7 10.30 12.04 2.45
C HIS A 7 11.68 11.39 2.42
N ILE A 8 12.74 12.16 2.61
CA ILE A 8 14.12 11.63 2.67
C ILE A 8 14.26 10.68 3.86
N LYS A 9 13.72 11.03 5.03
CA LYS A 9 13.74 10.17 6.21
C LYS A 9 13.00 8.84 5.96
N ALA A 10 11.83 8.89 5.35
CA ALA A 10 11.05 7.70 5.02
C ALA A 10 11.79 6.76 4.06
N VAL A 11 12.47 7.31 3.04
CA VAL A 11 13.25 6.51 2.09
C VAL A 11 14.50 5.92 2.72
N TYR A 12 15.22 6.63 3.58
CA TYR A 12 16.32 6.03 4.34
C TYR A 12 15.85 4.87 5.21
N ALA A 13 14.68 5.01 5.86
CA ALA A 13 14.11 3.93 6.65
C ALA A 13 13.72 2.72 5.78
N LEU A 14 13.20 2.94 4.55
CA LEU A 14 12.95 1.89 3.57
C LEU A 14 14.27 1.20 3.17
N ILE A 15 15.31 1.95 2.84
CA ILE A 15 16.63 1.42 2.47
C ILE A 15 17.16 0.51 3.58
N GLU A 16 17.09 0.96 4.83
CA GLU A 16 17.56 0.17 5.98
C GLU A 16 16.73 -1.10 6.23
N ARG A 17 15.42 -1.10 5.90
CA ARG A 17 14.60 -2.33 5.97
C ARG A 17 14.94 -3.32 4.86
N VAL A 18 15.26 -2.83 3.67
CA VAL A 18 15.55 -3.67 2.48
C VAL A 18 16.99 -4.14 2.48
N THR A 19 17.93 -3.25 2.78
CA THR A 19 19.39 -3.48 2.79
C THR A 19 20.01 -2.92 4.05
N PRO A 20 19.92 -3.63 5.20
CA PRO A 20 20.41 -3.13 6.47
C PRO A 20 21.90 -2.75 6.45
N GLY A 21 22.21 -1.55 6.94
CA GLY A 21 23.58 -1.04 7.06
C GLY A 21 24.15 -0.39 5.81
N TYR A 22 23.46 -0.44 4.67
CA TYR A 22 23.95 0.16 3.41
C TYR A 22 23.55 1.63 3.24
N GLY A 23 22.58 2.14 3.98
CA GLY A 23 22.12 3.54 3.86
C GLY A 23 23.23 4.58 4.01
N LYS A 24 24.27 4.30 4.80
CA LYS A 24 25.45 5.18 4.96
C LYS A 24 26.26 5.40 3.68
N GLN A 25 26.16 4.48 2.71
CA GLN A 25 26.83 4.56 1.41
C GLN A 25 25.98 5.24 0.33
N ILE A 26 24.73 5.59 0.66
CA ILE A 26 23.78 6.20 -0.25
C ILE A 26 23.48 7.63 0.22
N LYS A 27 23.49 8.58 -0.71
CA LYS A 27 23.04 9.95 -0.50
C LYS A 27 21.71 10.13 -1.25
N LEU A 28 20.72 10.70 -0.56
CA LEU A 28 19.43 11.05 -1.15
C LEU A 28 19.32 12.56 -1.33
N GLN A 29 18.73 12.99 -2.45
CA GLN A 29 18.51 14.41 -2.75
C GLN A 29 17.18 14.62 -3.46
N LEU A 30 16.41 15.60 -3.02
CA LEU A 30 15.21 16.05 -3.73
C LEU A 30 15.59 16.93 -4.91
N ILE A 31 14.85 16.80 -6.00
CA ILE A 31 14.94 17.60 -7.23
C ILE A 31 13.53 17.99 -7.67
N ASP A 32 13.42 18.96 -8.57
CA ASP A 32 12.14 19.36 -9.14
C ASP A 32 11.58 18.29 -10.09
N PRO A 33 10.24 18.13 -10.17
CA PRO A 33 9.62 17.24 -11.15
C PRO A 33 9.94 17.67 -12.59
N ALA A 34 9.90 16.73 -13.52
CA ALA A 34 10.11 17.01 -14.94
C ALA A 34 8.77 17.10 -15.66
N ASN A 35 8.37 18.28 -16.13
CA ASN A 35 7.11 18.50 -16.86
C ASN A 35 5.85 17.99 -16.12
N GLY A 36 5.86 18.06 -14.79
CA GLY A 36 4.76 17.56 -13.96
C GLY A 36 4.75 16.04 -13.73
N GLU A 37 5.74 15.33 -14.25
CA GLU A 37 5.95 13.90 -14.03
C GLU A 37 6.98 13.63 -12.93
N ASP A 38 6.84 12.48 -12.27
CA ASP A 38 7.86 11.99 -11.35
C ASP A 38 9.15 11.69 -12.11
N VAL A 39 10.28 12.10 -11.53
CA VAL A 39 11.60 11.91 -12.11
C VAL A 39 12.57 11.39 -11.08
N TYR A 40 13.46 10.51 -11.51
CA TYR A 40 14.58 10.06 -10.70
C TYR A 40 15.90 10.10 -11.45
N GLU A 41 16.98 10.18 -10.70
CA GLU A 41 18.35 10.17 -11.19
C GLU A 41 19.23 9.28 -10.31
N ILE A 42 20.11 8.52 -10.94
CA ILE A 42 21.07 7.64 -10.28
C ILE A 42 22.46 8.03 -10.76
N SER A 43 23.33 8.39 -9.82
CA SER A 43 24.70 8.81 -10.10
C SER A 43 25.60 8.51 -8.90
N SER A 44 26.82 8.99 -8.90
CA SER A 44 27.72 8.93 -7.76
C SER A 44 28.29 10.30 -7.43
N GLU A 45 28.54 10.54 -6.15
CA GLU A 45 29.19 11.76 -5.67
C GLU A 45 30.08 11.47 -4.47
N LYS A 46 31.35 11.89 -4.53
CA LYS A 46 32.31 11.75 -3.43
C LYS A 46 32.38 10.34 -2.84
N GLY A 47 32.42 9.32 -3.74
CA GLY A 47 32.53 7.92 -3.33
C GLY A 47 31.25 7.29 -2.77
N LYS A 48 30.11 7.97 -2.88
CA LYS A 48 28.79 7.45 -2.50
C LYS A 48 27.87 7.36 -3.70
N VAL A 49 26.92 6.44 -3.64
CA VAL A 49 25.79 6.40 -4.56
C VAL A 49 24.91 7.62 -4.30
N LEU A 50 24.56 8.36 -5.34
CA LEU A 50 23.65 9.51 -5.25
C LEU A 50 22.36 9.19 -5.97
N LEU A 51 21.27 9.09 -5.21
CA LEU A 51 19.90 8.91 -5.72
C LEU A 51 19.16 10.24 -5.58
N LYS A 52 18.60 10.71 -6.69
CA LYS A 52 17.77 11.91 -6.71
C LYS A 52 16.35 11.55 -7.17
N GLY A 53 15.37 12.28 -6.65
CA GLY A 53 13.96 12.13 -7.03
C GLY A 53 13.15 13.33 -6.57
N ASN A 54 12.01 13.59 -7.18
CA ASN A 54 11.17 14.72 -6.81
C ASN A 54 10.26 14.43 -5.60
N ASN A 55 10.16 13.17 -5.19
CA ASN A 55 9.42 12.74 -4.00
C ASN A 55 9.93 11.39 -3.48
N ALA A 56 9.33 10.87 -2.41
CA ALA A 56 9.75 9.60 -1.81
C ALA A 56 9.56 8.40 -2.75
N ILE A 57 8.53 8.38 -3.58
CA ILE A 57 8.30 7.30 -4.55
C ILE A 57 9.39 7.31 -5.63
N ALA A 58 9.72 8.48 -6.17
CA ALA A 58 10.79 8.61 -7.16
C ALA A 58 12.15 8.18 -6.60
N LEU A 59 12.47 8.56 -5.36
CA LEU A 59 13.68 8.14 -4.66
C LEU A 59 13.70 6.61 -4.42
N SER A 60 12.58 6.03 -3.99
CA SER A 60 12.45 4.58 -3.79
C SER A 60 12.58 3.81 -5.11
N THR A 61 12.03 4.36 -6.19
CA THR A 61 12.20 3.83 -7.55
C THR A 61 13.66 3.89 -8.00
N ALA A 62 14.34 5.02 -7.76
CA ALA A 62 15.77 5.12 -8.04
C ALA A 62 16.57 4.04 -7.32
N PHE A 63 16.26 3.80 -6.04
CA PHE A 63 16.91 2.74 -5.27
C PHE A 63 16.68 1.36 -5.86
N ASN A 64 15.45 1.01 -6.25
CA ASN A 64 15.15 -0.26 -6.91
C ASN A 64 15.90 -0.42 -8.24
N GLN A 65 15.92 0.63 -9.07
CA GLN A 65 16.62 0.61 -10.34
C GLN A 65 18.15 0.47 -10.16
N TYR A 66 18.68 1.14 -9.13
CA TYR A 66 20.08 1.00 -8.74
C TYR A 66 20.41 -0.45 -8.34
N LEU A 67 19.60 -1.07 -7.48
CA LEU A 67 19.78 -2.47 -7.09
C LEU A 67 19.76 -3.39 -8.31
N LYS A 68 18.77 -3.23 -9.20
CA LYS A 68 18.61 -4.10 -10.38
C LYS A 68 19.76 -3.99 -11.39
N TYR A 69 20.11 -2.78 -11.76
CA TYR A 69 20.95 -2.55 -12.95
C TYR A 69 22.41 -2.17 -12.62
N THR A 70 22.70 -1.86 -11.37
CA THR A 70 24.08 -1.59 -10.93
C THR A 70 24.59 -2.69 -10.02
N CYS A 71 23.75 -3.17 -9.10
CA CYS A 71 24.15 -4.23 -8.16
C CYS A 71 23.80 -5.64 -8.62
N ASN A 72 23.06 -5.82 -9.73
CA ASN A 72 22.51 -7.13 -10.17
C ASN A 72 21.74 -7.84 -9.03
N ALA A 73 21.02 -7.07 -8.24
CA ALA A 73 20.26 -7.52 -7.09
C ALA A 73 18.79 -7.13 -7.25
N HIS A 74 17.86 -7.87 -6.64
CA HIS A 74 16.45 -7.51 -6.72
C HIS A 74 15.64 -7.96 -5.51
N VAL A 75 14.50 -7.28 -5.35
CA VAL A 75 13.42 -7.61 -4.42
C VAL A 75 12.22 -8.07 -5.25
N SER A 76 11.66 -9.21 -4.91
CA SER A 76 10.45 -9.73 -5.58
C SER A 76 9.52 -10.43 -4.60
N TRP A 77 8.31 -10.75 -5.07
CA TRP A 77 7.35 -11.53 -4.29
C TRP A 77 7.85 -12.93 -3.96
N LEU A 78 8.58 -13.55 -4.87
CA LEU A 78 9.08 -14.91 -4.74
C LEU A 78 10.35 -15.01 -3.89
N GLY A 79 11.00 -13.90 -3.62
CA GLY A 79 12.19 -13.84 -2.81
C GLY A 79 13.10 -12.68 -3.21
N ASN A 80 14.01 -12.36 -2.30
CA ASN A 80 15.01 -11.32 -2.53
C ASN A 80 16.34 -11.95 -2.90
N GLN A 81 17.04 -11.34 -3.85
CA GLN A 81 18.43 -11.62 -4.17
C GLN A 81 19.25 -10.36 -3.89
N LEU A 82 19.73 -10.23 -2.66
CA LEU A 82 20.43 -9.05 -2.15
C LEU A 82 21.85 -9.40 -1.71
N ASN A 83 22.56 -10.17 -2.54
CA ASN A 83 23.96 -10.49 -2.33
C ASN A 83 24.83 -9.28 -2.69
N LEU A 84 24.80 -8.25 -1.83
CA LEU A 84 25.53 -7.01 -2.07
C LEU A 84 26.96 -7.11 -1.55
N PRO A 85 27.94 -6.55 -2.27
CA PRO A 85 29.32 -6.45 -1.77
C PRO A 85 29.39 -5.46 -0.59
N GLU A 86 30.40 -5.58 0.24
CA GLU A 86 30.63 -4.67 1.38
C GLU A 86 30.60 -3.19 0.96
N ASN A 87 31.27 -2.88 -0.16
CA ASN A 87 31.25 -1.56 -0.79
C ASN A 87 30.31 -1.58 -1.99
N LEU A 88 29.28 -0.76 -1.96
CA LEU A 88 28.30 -0.66 -3.04
C LEU A 88 28.98 -0.21 -4.36
N PRO A 89 28.69 -0.86 -5.50
CA PRO A 89 29.24 -0.45 -6.78
C PRO A 89 28.75 0.94 -7.17
N LEU A 90 29.68 1.80 -7.62
CA LEU A 90 29.30 3.14 -8.07
C LEU A 90 28.79 3.12 -9.50
N PRO A 91 27.68 3.84 -9.80
CA PRO A 91 27.18 3.99 -11.16
C PRO A 91 28.26 4.56 -12.09
N GLN A 92 28.48 3.92 -13.24
CA GLN A 92 29.51 4.34 -14.23
C GLN A 92 29.11 5.62 -14.99
N LYS A 93 27.81 5.88 -15.07
CA LYS A 93 27.23 7.07 -15.72
C LYS A 93 25.98 7.51 -14.97
N THR A 94 25.64 8.77 -15.15
CA THR A 94 24.35 9.28 -14.65
C THR A 94 23.21 8.70 -15.49
N ILE A 95 22.22 8.14 -14.80
CA ILE A 95 20.96 7.66 -15.39
C ILE A 95 19.85 8.58 -14.89
N ARG A 96 19.05 9.13 -15.81
CA ARG A 96 17.89 9.96 -15.49
C ARG A 96 16.69 9.49 -16.29
N ASN A 97 15.58 9.23 -15.62
CA ASN A 97 14.32 8.79 -16.23
C ASN A 97 13.13 9.46 -15.58
N THR A 98 12.07 9.63 -16.34
CA THR A 98 10.73 9.97 -15.84
C THR A 98 9.95 8.69 -15.56
N ILE A 99 9.02 8.78 -14.61
CA ILE A 99 8.11 7.69 -14.27
C ILE A 99 6.78 7.98 -14.96
N ASN A 100 6.44 7.15 -15.95
CA ASN A 100 5.24 7.33 -16.76
C ASN A 100 3.96 7.12 -15.94
N GLY A 101 2.95 7.92 -16.23
CA GLY A 101 1.65 7.85 -15.60
C GLY A 101 1.57 8.54 -14.25
N LYS A 102 0.68 9.52 -14.16
CA LYS A 102 0.43 10.29 -12.93
C LYS A 102 -0.12 9.40 -11.81
N TYR A 103 -0.99 8.45 -12.12
CA TYR A 103 -1.66 7.56 -11.19
C TYR A 103 -1.24 6.12 -11.45
N ARG A 104 -0.57 5.52 -10.49
CA ARG A 104 -0.03 4.16 -10.57
C ARG A 104 -0.66 3.34 -9.46
N VAL A 105 -1.78 2.71 -9.81
CA VAL A 105 -2.65 1.99 -8.88
C VAL A 105 -2.17 0.55 -8.70
N TYR A 106 -2.25 0.06 -7.50
CA TYR A 106 -1.98 -1.30 -7.05
C TYR A 106 -2.70 -1.52 -5.71
N MET A 107 -3.25 -2.55 -5.43
CA MET A 107 -3.45 -3.93 -5.76
C MET A 107 -4.93 -4.05 -6.24
N ASN A 108 -5.37 -5.17 -6.84
CA ASN A 108 -6.79 -5.39 -7.08
C ASN A 108 -7.49 -6.03 -5.89
N TYR A 109 -8.83 -5.97 -5.86
CA TYR A 109 -9.62 -6.51 -4.75
C TYR A 109 -9.40 -8.02 -4.53
N CYS A 110 -9.40 -8.81 -5.59
CA CYS A 110 -9.29 -10.26 -5.48
C CYS A 110 -8.01 -10.69 -4.78
N THR A 111 -6.89 -10.01 -5.06
CA THR A 111 -5.59 -10.28 -4.44
C THR A 111 -5.66 -10.18 -2.92
N VAL A 112 -6.45 -9.26 -2.37
CA VAL A 112 -6.62 -9.11 -0.92
C VAL A 112 -7.12 -10.40 -0.29
N SER A 113 -8.17 -11.02 -0.85
CA SER A 113 -8.71 -12.25 -0.29
C SER A 113 -7.96 -13.51 -0.70
N TYR A 114 -7.42 -13.58 -1.93
CA TYR A 114 -6.64 -14.74 -2.37
C TYR A 114 -5.29 -14.86 -1.69
N THR A 115 -4.62 -13.75 -1.42
CA THR A 115 -3.22 -13.74 -1.00
C THR A 115 -3.00 -13.02 0.34
N ALA A 116 -3.64 -11.87 0.52
CA ALA A 116 -3.31 -10.94 1.61
C ALA A 116 -4.27 -10.99 2.80
N ALA A 117 -5.29 -11.87 2.79
CA ALA A 117 -6.35 -11.91 3.80
C ALA A 117 -5.81 -12.03 5.25
N TYR A 118 -4.70 -12.74 5.42
CA TYR A 118 -4.11 -13.03 6.73
C TYR A 118 -2.73 -12.40 6.93
N TRP A 119 -2.34 -11.44 6.07
CA TRP A 119 -1.08 -10.75 6.26
C TRP A 119 -1.08 -9.93 7.53
N ASP A 120 -0.03 -10.09 8.31
CA ASP A 120 0.27 -9.26 9.47
C ASP A 120 0.96 -7.94 9.06
N TRP A 121 1.31 -7.13 10.07
CA TRP A 121 1.99 -5.87 9.83
C TRP A 121 3.35 -6.05 9.15
N GLU A 122 4.11 -7.07 9.53
CA GLU A 122 5.46 -7.31 8.98
C GLU A 122 5.38 -7.60 7.48
N ARG A 123 4.42 -8.45 7.08
CA ARG A 123 4.20 -8.73 5.66
C ARG A 123 3.67 -7.52 4.89
N TRP A 124 2.75 -6.77 5.47
CA TRP A 124 2.25 -5.52 4.85
C TRP A 124 3.35 -4.48 4.70
N GLN A 125 4.22 -4.29 5.71
CA GLN A 125 5.35 -3.38 5.62
C GLN A 125 6.25 -3.71 4.42
N ARG A 126 6.56 -4.99 4.23
CA ARG A 126 7.34 -5.45 3.08
C ARG A 126 6.63 -5.15 1.75
N GLU A 127 5.31 -5.32 1.68
CA GLU A 127 4.52 -5.00 0.49
C GLU A 127 4.53 -3.50 0.17
N ILE A 128 4.40 -2.66 1.18
CA ILE A 128 4.41 -1.20 1.00
C ILE A 128 5.79 -0.73 0.49
N ASP A 129 6.88 -1.27 1.04
CA ASP A 129 8.22 -1.00 0.55
C ASP A 129 8.38 -1.46 -0.91
N PHE A 130 7.88 -2.65 -1.25
CA PHE A 130 7.85 -3.16 -2.62
C PHE A 130 7.05 -2.25 -3.56
N MET A 131 5.87 -1.78 -3.15
CA MET A 131 5.07 -0.82 -3.92
C MET A 131 5.85 0.47 -4.19
N ALA A 132 6.46 1.07 -3.17
CA ALA A 132 7.25 2.30 -3.30
C ALA A 132 8.43 2.11 -4.28
N MET A 133 9.14 1.00 -4.15
CA MET A 133 10.27 0.64 -5.03
C MET A 133 9.83 0.37 -6.48
N ASN A 134 8.58 0.03 -6.71
CA ASN A 134 8.00 -0.20 -8.03
C ASN A 134 7.11 0.95 -8.52
N SER A 135 7.33 2.15 -8.00
CA SER A 135 6.69 3.40 -8.43
C SER A 135 5.20 3.53 -8.13
N ILE A 136 4.61 2.65 -7.33
CA ILE A 136 3.20 2.72 -6.98
C ILE A 136 2.97 3.92 -6.05
N ASN A 137 2.01 4.78 -6.42
CA ASN A 137 1.65 5.96 -5.63
C ASN A 137 0.18 5.99 -5.18
N MET A 138 -0.63 5.03 -5.64
CA MET A 138 -2.05 4.92 -5.28
C MET A 138 -2.41 3.46 -4.92
N PRO A 139 -2.02 3.00 -3.73
CA PRO A 139 -2.39 1.66 -3.27
C PRO A 139 -3.88 1.57 -2.92
N LEU A 140 -4.50 0.41 -3.21
CA LEU A 140 -5.85 0.11 -2.80
C LEU A 140 -5.89 -0.24 -1.31
N ALA A 141 -6.49 0.60 -0.49
CA ALA A 141 -6.55 0.47 0.97
C ALA A 141 -7.83 -0.25 1.39
N THR A 142 -7.86 -1.58 1.31
CA THR A 142 -9.04 -2.41 1.63
C THR A 142 -9.07 -2.95 3.03
N VAL A 143 -7.92 -3.07 3.70
CA VAL A 143 -7.85 -3.52 5.10
C VAL A 143 -8.56 -2.52 6.00
N GLY A 144 -9.47 -3.01 6.85
CA GLY A 144 -10.25 -2.17 7.76
C GLY A 144 -11.59 -1.68 7.20
N LEU A 145 -11.92 -1.97 5.94
CA LEU A 145 -13.25 -1.64 5.39
C LEU A 145 -14.38 -2.34 6.16
N GLU A 146 -14.15 -3.53 6.69
CA GLU A 146 -15.07 -4.23 7.57
C GLU A 146 -15.43 -3.42 8.81
N ALA A 147 -14.51 -2.66 9.36
CA ALA A 147 -14.78 -1.77 10.49
C ALA A 147 -15.65 -0.58 10.09
N VAL A 148 -15.43 -0.03 8.91
CA VAL A 148 -16.25 1.06 8.36
C VAL A 148 -17.69 0.59 8.18
N TRP A 149 -17.88 -0.58 7.56
CA TRP A 149 -19.19 -1.19 7.38
C TRP A 149 -19.85 -1.51 8.73
N TYR A 150 -19.14 -2.18 9.63
CA TYR A 150 -19.64 -2.53 10.95
C TYR A 150 -20.15 -1.28 11.71
N ASN A 151 -19.32 -0.25 11.81
CA ASN A 151 -19.70 0.97 12.52
C ASN A 151 -20.85 1.72 11.84
N THR A 152 -20.92 1.67 10.50
CA THR A 152 -22.03 2.26 9.74
C THR A 152 -23.34 1.52 10.00
N LEU A 153 -23.32 0.20 9.96
CA LEU A 153 -24.50 -0.63 10.22
C LEU A 153 -25.06 -0.42 11.63
N LEU A 154 -24.19 -0.31 12.66
CA LEU A 154 -24.63 0.01 14.02
C LEU A 154 -25.37 1.35 14.08
N LYS A 155 -24.92 2.37 13.31
CA LYS A 155 -25.61 3.66 13.22
C LYS A 155 -26.97 3.54 12.51
N HIS A 156 -27.16 2.52 11.71
CA HIS A 156 -28.40 2.24 10.95
C HIS A 156 -29.28 1.15 11.61
N ARG A 157 -29.32 1.11 12.95
CA ARG A 157 -30.19 0.24 13.75
C ARG A 157 -29.91 -1.26 13.65
N PHE A 158 -28.74 -1.67 13.13
CA PHE A 158 -28.30 -3.05 13.20
C PHE A 158 -27.72 -3.36 14.58
N THR A 159 -27.97 -4.57 15.08
CA THR A 159 -27.28 -5.07 16.27
C THR A 159 -25.86 -5.47 15.94
N ASP A 160 -25.03 -5.71 16.96
CA ASP A 160 -23.67 -6.23 16.79
C ASP A 160 -23.67 -7.53 15.97
N GLU A 161 -24.55 -8.45 16.33
CA GLU A 161 -24.62 -9.75 15.65
C GLU A 161 -25.06 -9.61 14.19
N GLU A 162 -26.09 -8.81 13.90
CA GLU A 162 -26.57 -8.55 12.53
C GLU A 162 -25.47 -7.93 11.68
N ALA A 163 -24.75 -6.92 12.20
CA ALA A 163 -23.66 -6.26 11.48
C ALA A 163 -22.53 -7.23 11.17
N ARG A 164 -22.11 -8.04 12.14
CA ARG A 164 -21.05 -9.05 11.93
C ARG A 164 -21.48 -10.19 11.02
N ARG A 165 -22.76 -10.54 11.02
CA ARG A 165 -23.32 -11.59 10.15
C ARG A 165 -23.38 -11.12 8.67
N PHE A 166 -23.59 -9.84 8.44
CA PHE A 166 -23.53 -9.28 7.08
C PHE A 166 -22.13 -9.32 6.48
N LEU A 167 -21.10 -9.12 7.30
CA LEU A 167 -19.71 -9.09 6.84
C LEU A 167 -19.24 -10.48 6.42
N ALA A 168 -18.63 -10.55 5.25
CA ALA A 168 -17.99 -11.78 4.77
C ALA A 168 -16.72 -12.09 5.57
N GLY A 169 -16.39 -13.38 5.69
CA GLY A 169 -15.13 -13.83 6.26
C GLY A 169 -13.92 -13.36 5.42
N PRO A 170 -12.71 -13.37 6.01
CA PRO A 170 -11.52 -12.76 5.40
C PRO A 170 -11.20 -13.23 3.99
N GLY A 171 -11.32 -14.53 3.74
CA GLY A 171 -11.08 -15.11 2.41
C GLY A 171 -12.13 -14.75 1.35
N HIS A 172 -13.20 -14.05 1.71
CA HIS A 172 -14.31 -13.67 0.82
C HIS A 172 -14.61 -12.17 0.83
N ALA A 173 -13.95 -11.40 1.69
CA ALA A 173 -14.20 -9.97 1.88
C ALA A 173 -14.07 -9.16 0.57
N ALA A 174 -13.12 -9.51 -0.29
CA ALA A 174 -12.93 -8.83 -1.57
C ALA A 174 -14.18 -8.86 -2.46
N TRP A 175 -14.89 -9.99 -2.50
CA TRP A 175 -16.12 -10.11 -3.28
C TRP A 175 -17.28 -9.33 -2.67
N GLN A 176 -17.32 -9.20 -1.35
CA GLN A 176 -18.27 -8.31 -0.70
C GLN A 176 -18.00 -6.85 -1.06
N TRP A 177 -16.73 -6.44 -1.05
CA TRP A 177 -16.36 -5.07 -1.46
C TRP A 177 -16.67 -4.80 -2.93
N MET A 178 -16.62 -5.82 -3.79
CA MET A 178 -17.08 -5.75 -5.18
C MET A 178 -18.60 -5.93 -5.34
N GLN A 179 -19.35 -6.12 -4.24
CA GLN A 179 -20.81 -6.25 -4.20
C GLN A 179 -21.35 -7.54 -4.81
N ASN A 180 -20.54 -8.59 -4.86
CA ASN A 180 -20.93 -9.87 -5.46
C ASN A 180 -21.52 -10.85 -4.44
N LEU A 181 -21.29 -10.64 -3.14
CA LEU A 181 -21.81 -11.50 -2.09
C LEU A 181 -21.95 -10.75 -0.75
N GLN A 182 -22.70 -11.34 0.17
CA GLN A 182 -22.76 -10.94 1.58
C GLN A 182 -22.83 -12.17 2.49
N SER A 183 -22.50 -11.99 3.77
CA SER A 183 -22.73 -13.00 4.81
C SER A 183 -22.00 -14.33 4.62
N TYR A 184 -21.05 -14.42 3.70
CA TYR A 184 -20.35 -15.67 3.42
C TYR A 184 -19.14 -15.87 4.33
N GLY A 185 -19.07 -17.02 5.00
CA GLY A 185 -17.97 -17.33 5.92
C GLY A 185 -17.97 -16.53 7.23
N GLY A 186 -19.11 -15.89 7.56
CA GLY A 186 -19.31 -15.17 8.81
C GLY A 186 -20.11 -15.96 9.84
N PRO A 187 -20.49 -15.35 10.99
CA PRO A 187 -20.29 -13.94 11.37
C PRO A 187 -18.82 -13.60 11.65
N LEU A 188 -18.37 -12.44 11.18
CA LEU A 188 -17.00 -11.99 11.39
C LEU A 188 -16.74 -11.73 12.88
N PRO A 189 -15.68 -12.28 13.49
CA PRO A 189 -15.38 -12.05 14.89
C PRO A 189 -15.10 -10.56 15.18
N LYS A 190 -15.65 -10.03 16.28
CA LYS A 190 -15.39 -8.64 16.70
C LYS A 190 -13.88 -8.38 16.89
N SER A 191 -13.16 -9.36 17.43
CA SER A 191 -11.71 -9.29 17.61
C SER A 191 -10.94 -9.15 16.30
N TRP A 192 -11.45 -9.68 15.19
CA TRP A 192 -10.90 -9.46 13.86
C TRP A 192 -11.04 -8.00 13.44
N ILE A 193 -12.26 -7.45 13.56
CA ILE A 193 -12.54 -6.06 13.22
C ILE A 193 -11.62 -5.12 14.00
N ASP A 194 -11.48 -5.33 15.31
CA ASP A 194 -10.65 -4.49 16.20
C ASP A 194 -9.16 -4.54 15.82
N LYS A 195 -8.63 -5.72 15.54
CA LYS A 195 -7.24 -5.89 15.09
C LYS A 195 -7.00 -5.23 13.73
N HIS A 196 -7.98 -5.31 12.84
CA HIS A 196 -7.88 -4.73 11.50
C HIS A 196 -7.97 -3.21 11.47
N ILE A 197 -8.65 -2.58 12.44
CA ILE A 197 -8.56 -1.12 12.64
C ILE A 197 -7.11 -0.70 12.92
N ILE A 198 -6.43 -1.42 13.81
CA ILE A 198 -5.04 -1.13 14.15
C ILE A 198 -4.10 -1.39 12.96
N LEU A 199 -4.30 -2.49 12.26
CA LEU A 199 -3.50 -2.85 11.09
C LEU A 199 -3.71 -1.83 9.96
N ALA A 200 -4.95 -1.48 9.65
CA ALA A 200 -5.30 -0.49 8.63
C ALA A 200 -4.63 0.87 8.90
N LYS A 201 -4.65 1.32 10.16
CA LYS A 201 -3.97 2.56 10.54
C LYS A 201 -2.48 2.49 10.26
N LYS A 202 -1.80 1.41 10.62
CA LYS A 202 -0.36 1.22 10.35
C LYS A 202 -0.06 1.23 8.84
N ILE A 203 -0.90 0.58 8.04
CA ILE A 203 -0.77 0.53 6.58
C ILE A 203 -0.88 1.94 6.00
N ILE A 204 -1.97 2.65 6.29
CA ILE A 204 -2.24 3.99 5.76
C ILE A 204 -1.18 4.99 6.20
N ASP A 205 -0.76 4.95 7.47
CA ASP A 205 0.28 5.84 7.98
C ASP A 205 1.61 5.62 7.24
N ARG A 206 2.02 4.36 7.00
CA ARG A 206 3.24 4.05 6.25
C ARG A 206 3.14 4.41 4.76
N GLU A 207 2.01 4.17 4.12
CA GLU A 207 1.77 4.57 2.74
C GLU A 207 1.90 6.08 2.58
N ARG A 208 1.29 6.86 3.48
CA ARG A 208 1.40 8.33 3.50
C ARG A 208 2.82 8.82 3.81
N GLU A 209 3.52 8.17 4.73
CA GLU A 209 4.92 8.46 5.06
C GLU A 209 5.82 8.36 3.82
N LEU A 210 5.55 7.39 2.94
CA LEU A 210 6.24 7.20 1.67
C LEU A 210 5.66 8.03 0.51
N GLY A 211 4.71 8.93 0.79
CA GLY A 211 4.13 9.84 -0.21
C GLY A 211 3.07 9.23 -1.11
N MET A 212 2.51 8.07 -0.74
CA MET A 212 1.39 7.46 -1.46
C MET A 212 0.06 8.13 -1.08
N THR A 213 -0.90 8.04 -1.99
CA THR A 213 -2.31 8.41 -1.76
C THR A 213 -3.16 7.14 -1.71
N PRO A 214 -3.44 6.58 -0.52
CA PRO A 214 -4.31 5.42 -0.40
C PRO A 214 -5.69 5.70 -0.98
N ILE A 215 -6.22 4.78 -1.77
CA ILE A 215 -7.55 4.90 -2.38
C ILE A 215 -8.49 3.82 -1.86
N GLN A 216 -9.75 4.17 -1.74
CA GLN A 216 -10.81 3.25 -1.31
C GLN A 216 -12.02 3.39 -2.23
N GLN A 217 -12.81 2.33 -2.27
CA GLN A 217 -14.10 2.35 -2.92
C GLN A 217 -15.06 3.29 -2.18
N GLY A 218 -15.76 4.13 -2.93
CA GLY A 218 -16.87 4.92 -2.41
C GLY A 218 -18.13 4.09 -2.21
N PHE A 219 -19.12 4.67 -1.53
CA PHE A 219 -20.43 4.06 -1.39
C PHE A 219 -21.14 3.99 -2.76
N SER A 220 -21.62 2.82 -3.11
CA SER A 220 -22.21 2.52 -4.43
C SER A 220 -23.70 2.18 -4.37
N GLY A 221 -24.30 2.27 -3.19
CA GLY A 221 -25.71 1.91 -2.97
C GLY A 221 -25.94 0.47 -2.54
N TYR A 222 -24.89 -0.35 -2.43
CA TYR A 222 -25.00 -1.71 -1.92
C TYR A 222 -25.26 -1.71 -0.41
N VAL A 223 -26.32 -2.39 0.03
CA VAL A 223 -26.76 -2.42 1.44
C VAL A 223 -27.25 -3.83 1.81
N PRO A 224 -27.25 -4.19 3.12
CA PRO A 224 -27.87 -5.43 3.58
C PRO A 224 -29.36 -5.48 3.22
N ARG A 225 -29.84 -6.67 2.86
CA ARG A 225 -31.26 -6.93 2.60
C ARG A 225 -32.15 -6.48 3.76
N GLU A 226 -31.70 -6.72 4.98
CA GLU A 226 -32.39 -6.44 6.23
C GLU A 226 -32.56 -4.94 6.50
N LEU A 227 -31.89 -4.08 5.75
CA LEU A 227 -32.08 -2.62 5.86
C LEU A 227 -33.51 -2.21 5.52
N LYS A 228 -34.20 -2.96 4.64
CA LYS A 228 -35.59 -2.70 4.28
C LYS A 228 -36.55 -2.84 5.48
N ASP A 229 -36.27 -3.78 6.38
CA ASP A 229 -37.09 -3.98 7.58
C ASP A 229 -36.91 -2.84 8.61
N LYS A 230 -35.72 -2.24 8.61
CA LYS A 230 -35.37 -1.14 9.49
C LYS A 230 -35.81 0.23 8.95
N TYR A 231 -35.95 0.34 7.64
CA TYR A 231 -36.34 1.54 6.89
C TYR A 231 -37.34 1.15 5.80
N PRO A 232 -38.64 0.87 6.13
CA PRO A 232 -39.63 0.41 5.17
C PRO A 232 -39.88 1.39 4.02
N GLU A 233 -39.61 2.68 4.23
CA GLU A 233 -39.73 3.73 3.21
C GLU A 233 -38.59 3.72 2.19
N ALA A 234 -37.49 3.04 2.47
CA ALA A 234 -36.34 2.98 1.57
C ALA A 234 -36.64 2.15 0.32
N LYS A 235 -36.31 2.71 -0.84
CA LYS A 235 -36.46 2.00 -2.12
C LYS A 235 -35.27 1.07 -2.35
N ILE A 236 -35.35 -0.13 -1.81
CA ILE A 236 -34.31 -1.16 -1.94
C ILE A 236 -34.74 -2.21 -2.95
N ARG A 237 -33.93 -2.44 -3.97
CA ARG A 237 -34.11 -3.51 -4.97
C ARG A 237 -33.19 -4.67 -4.61
N LEU A 238 -33.74 -5.88 -4.58
CA LEU A 238 -32.91 -7.07 -4.48
C LEU A 238 -32.18 -7.30 -5.81
N GLN A 239 -30.90 -7.56 -5.74
CA GLN A 239 -30.15 -8.04 -6.89
C GLN A 239 -30.45 -9.53 -7.09
N PRO A 240 -30.70 -9.99 -8.31
CA PRO A 240 -30.79 -11.42 -8.59
C PRO A 240 -29.40 -12.03 -8.32
N GLY A 241 -29.38 -13.17 -7.62
CA GLY A 241 -28.20 -13.97 -7.37
C GLY A 241 -27.70 -14.68 -8.63
#